data_a3ba937e46e320aa18b332ee39f29840
#
_entry.id   a3ba937e46e320aa18b332ee39f29840
#
_cell.length_a   1.000
_cell.length_b   1.000
_cell.length_c   1.000
_cell.angle_alpha   90.00
_cell.angle_beta   90.00
_cell.angle_gamma   90.00
#
_symmetry.space_group_name_H-M   'P 1'
#
loop_
_entity.id
_entity.type
_entity.pdbx_description
1 polymer ?
#
loop_
_entity_poly.entity_id
_entity_poly.type
_entity_poly.pdbx_seq_one_letter_code
_entity_poly.pdbx_strand_id
1 'polypeptide(L)'
;MGKATGFLEFGRELPKKIDPAERIKNNKEFVLNQEFGKKINQQASRCMDCGVPFCHNGCPIGNIIPEFNDAVYRDSWEEAWNILSSTNNFPEFTGRVCPAPCETACVLGINQDPITICNIEKTIVERAYQEGYAKPKTPRSRTGKTVAIIGSGPAGLAAAEQLNAAGHSVTVFERDEKVGGLLRFGIPDFKLGMDVIDRKINLMEQAGVKFVVNAHIGVDINAQQLRQEFDAVLLTGGSTVPRDLSIPGR
;
A
#
# COMPACT_ATOMS: atom_id res chain seq x y z
N MET A 1 22.30 3.54 9.60
CA MET A 1 22.29 2.42 10.60
C MET A 1 21.49 2.85 11.81
N GLY A 2 20.46 2.11 12.18
CA GLY A 2 19.74 2.33 13.43
C GLY A 2 20.70 2.32 14.64
N LYS A 3 20.21 2.21 15.84
CA LYS A 3 21.07 2.12 17.02
C LYS A 3 21.66 0.71 17.13
N ALA A 4 22.98 0.56 17.15
CA ALA A 4 23.67 -0.75 17.19
C ALA A 4 23.18 -1.68 18.32
N THR A 5 22.69 -1.11 19.42
CA THR A 5 22.17 -1.82 20.61
C THR A 5 20.65 -1.68 20.79
N GLY A 6 19.96 -1.05 19.84
CA GLY A 6 18.54 -0.72 20.00
C GLY A 6 17.64 -1.93 20.27
N PHE A 7 17.91 -3.07 19.63
CA PHE A 7 17.18 -4.31 19.84
C PHE A 7 17.43 -4.96 21.23
N LEU A 8 18.51 -4.56 21.92
CA LEU A 8 18.79 -4.98 23.30
C LEU A 8 18.12 -4.05 24.33
N GLU A 9 17.88 -2.79 23.97
CA GLU A 9 17.36 -1.76 24.86
C GLU A 9 15.82 -1.68 24.85
N PHE A 10 15.24 -1.92 23.69
CA PHE A 10 13.79 -1.78 23.48
C PHE A 10 13.16 -3.12 23.09
N GLY A 11 12.10 -3.50 23.79
CA GLY A 11 11.24 -4.61 23.38
C GLY A 11 10.40 -4.26 22.15
N ARG A 12 9.86 -5.28 21.46
CA ARG A 12 8.89 -5.07 20.41
C ARG A 12 7.58 -4.56 20.99
N GLU A 13 7.10 -3.45 20.46
CA GLU A 13 5.78 -2.91 20.78
C GLU A 13 4.92 -2.86 19.52
N LEU A 14 3.65 -3.16 19.67
CA LEU A 14 2.63 -3.05 18.62
C LEU A 14 1.64 -1.93 18.99
N PRO A 15 1.03 -1.28 18.01
CA PRO A 15 -0.02 -0.31 18.29
C PRO A 15 -1.18 -0.98 19.03
N LYS A 16 -1.73 -0.27 20.01
CA LYS A 16 -2.90 -0.74 20.76
C LYS A 16 -4.13 -0.85 19.85
N LYS A 17 -4.95 -1.84 20.14
CA LYS A 17 -6.27 -1.98 19.52
C LYS A 17 -7.33 -1.34 20.41
N ILE A 18 -8.37 -0.75 19.79
CA ILE A 18 -9.53 -0.26 20.51
C ILE A 18 -10.21 -1.46 21.22
N ASP A 19 -10.73 -1.22 22.42
CA ASP A 19 -11.46 -2.24 23.16
C ASP A 19 -12.62 -2.83 22.34
N PRO A 20 -12.82 -4.17 22.35
CA PRO A 20 -13.89 -4.81 21.59
C PRO A 20 -15.29 -4.21 21.83
N ALA A 21 -15.62 -3.82 23.07
CA ALA A 21 -16.91 -3.22 23.40
C ALA A 21 -17.11 -1.84 22.76
N GLU A 22 -16.02 -1.12 22.45
CA GLU A 22 -16.07 0.14 21.71
C GLU A 22 -16.05 -0.08 20.19
N ARG A 23 -15.33 -1.11 19.72
CA ARG A 23 -15.22 -1.42 18.29
C ARG A 23 -16.55 -1.80 17.64
N ILE A 24 -17.41 -2.51 18.38
CA ILE A 24 -18.74 -2.93 17.89
C ILE A 24 -19.70 -1.75 17.67
N LYS A 25 -19.39 -0.56 18.17
CA LYS A 25 -20.23 0.64 18.05
C LYS A 25 -20.07 1.37 16.71
N ASN A 26 -19.03 1.05 15.95
CA ASN A 26 -18.77 1.66 14.65
C ASN A 26 -17.87 0.77 13.77
N ASN A 27 -17.75 1.12 12.48
CA ASN A 27 -16.93 0.38 11.51
C ASN A 27 -15.57 1.06 11.23
N LYS A 28 -15.08 1.96 12.10
CA LYS A 28 -13.82 2.65 11.90
C LYS A 28 -12.63 1.73 12.17
N GLU A 29 -11.47 2.09 11.63
CA GLU A 29 -10.21 1.37 11.91
C GLU A 29 -9.99 1.25 13.42
N PHE A 30 -9.63 0.04 13.87
CA PHE A 30 -9.53 -0.26 15.29
C PHE A 30 -8.11 -0.21 15.86
N VAL A 31 -7.12 0.14 15.04
CA VAL A 31 -5.72 0.23 15.47
C VAL A 31 -5.37 1.68 15.80
N LEU A 32 -5.02 1.93 17.06
CA LEU A 32 -4.65 3.26 17.55
C LEU A 32 -3.17 3.55 17.27
N ASN A 33 -2.90 4.41 16.30
CA ASN A 33 -1.52 4.77 15.91
C ASN A 33 -0.92 5.93 16.70
N GLN A 34 -1.72 6.78 17.37
CA GLN A 34 -1.24 8.03 17.95
C GLN A 34 -0.16 7.84 19.02
N GLU A 35 -0.35 6.89 19.94
CA GLU A 35 0.67 6.60 20.99
C GLU A 35 1.87 5.85 20.42
N PHE A 36 1.63 4.96 19.45
CA PHE A 36 2.68 4.20 18.78
C PHE A 36 3.61 5.12 17.99
N GLY A 37 3.06 6.14 17.32
CA GLY A 37 3.84 7.14 16.58
C GLY A 37 4.89 7.88 17.45
N LYS A 38 4.66 8.04 18.75
CA LYS A 38 5.64 8.62 19.68
C LYS A 38 6.82 7.69 19.99
N LYS A 39 6.65 6.39 19.81
CA LYS A 39 7.67 5.36 20.10
C LYS A 39 8.28 4.75 18.84
N ILE A 40 7.87 5.21 17.69
CA ILE A 40 8.23 4.58 16.42
C ILE A 40 9.73 4.61 16.14
N ASN A 41 10.42 5.69 16.55
CA ASN A 41 11.88 5.79 16.45
C ASN A 41 12.58 4.71 17.29
N GLN A 42 12.06 4.39 18.48
CA GLN A 42 12.57 3.29 19.29
C GLN A 42 12.35 1.93 18.61
N GLN A 43 11.19 1.73 17.97
CA GLN A 43 10.91 0.50 17.22
C GLN A 43 11.81 0.38 15.98
N ALA A 44 12.03 1.48 15.26
CA ALA A 44 12.94 1.53 14.12
C ALA A 44 14.41 1.30 14.53
N SER A 45 14.82 1.82 15.72
CA SER A 45 16.18 1.63 16.23
C SER A 45 16.54 0.15 16.50
N ARG A 46 15.56 -0.73 16.62
CA ARG A 46 15.77 -2.18 16.78
C ARG A 46 16.31 -2.86 15.54
N CYS A 47 16.29 -2.19 14.38
CA CYS A 47 16.85 -2.72 13.14
C CYS A 47 18.37 -2.88 13.25
N MET A 48 18.86 -4.12 13.02
CA MET A 48 20.29 -4.43 13.10
C MET A 48 21.07 -4.00 11.86
N ASP A 49 20.39 -3.49 10.83
CA ASP A 49 21.01 -3.12 9.53
C ASP A 49 21.86 -4.27 8.95
N CYS A 50 21.22 -5.41 8.73
CA CYS A 50 21.90 -6.63 8.29
C CYS A 50 22.53 -6.42 6.91
N GLY A 51 23.81 -6.77 6.75
CA GLY A 51 24.51 -6.72 5.45
C GLY A 51 23.88 -7.62 4.38
N VAL A 52 23.13 -8.66 4.79
CA VAL A 52 22.25 -9.47 3.95
C VAL A 52 20.84 -9.38 4.53
N PRO A 53 20.02 -8.42 4.08
CA PRO A 53 18.72 -8.17 4.67
C PRO A 53 17.66 -9.16 4.18
N PHE A 54 17.46 -10.26 4.90
CA PHE A 54 16.46 -11.26 4.56
C PHE A 54 15.03 -10.69 4.51
N CYS A 55 14.77 -9.61 5.22
CA CYS A 55 13.49 -8.90 5.15
C CYS A 55 13.18 -8.35 3.73
N HIS A 56 14.20 -7.94 2.93
CA HIS A 56 14.01 -7.59 1.52
C HIS A 56 13.51 -8.78 0.71
N ASN A 57 14.15 -9.95 0.86
CA ASN A 57 13.76 -11.17 0.16
C ASN A 57 12.38 -11.68 0.64
N GLY A 58 12.05 -11.44 1.90
CA GLY A 58 10.74 -11.75 2.46
C GLY A 58 9.62 -10.82 1.97
N CYS A 59 9.95 -9.66 1.41
CA CYS A 59 8.98 -8.72 0.85
C CYS A 59 8.80 -8.98 -0.65
N PRO A 60 7.59 -9.37 -1.13
CA PRO A 60 7.35 -9.65 -2.55
C PRO A 60 7.60 -8.46 -3.49
N ILE A 61 7.53 -7.23 -2.98
CA ILE A 61 7.80 -5.99 -3.75
C ILE A 61 9.22 -5.46 -3.52
N GLY A 62 10.05 -6.15 -2.71
CA GLY A 62 11.45 -5.80 -2.50
C GLY A 62 11.66 -4.47 -1.78
N ASN A 63 10.86 -4.16 -0.76
CA ASN A 63 11.03 -2.93 0.01
C ASN A 63 12.43 -2.81 0.63
N ILE A 64 13.00 -1.63 0.57
CA ILE A 64 14.34 -1.28 1.07
C ILE A 64 14.23 -0.99 2.58
N ILE A 65 14.12 -2.08 3.38
CA ILE A 65 13.63 -2.03 4.76
C ILE A 65 14.63 -1.46 5.77
N PRO A 66 15.93 -1.87 5.80
CA PRO A 66 16.88 -1.29 6.74
C PRO A 66 17.02 0.23 6.58
N GLU A 67 17.07 0.71 5.33
CA GLU A 67 17.28 2.11 5.01
C GLU A 67 16.13 2.99 5.48
N PHE A 68 14.86 2.59 5.26
CA PHE A 68 13.77 3.40 5.79
C PHE A 68 13.65 3.29 7.31
N ASN A 69 14.03 2.16 7.94
CA ASN A 69 14.11 2.05 9.39
C ASN A 69 15.17 3.02 9.96
N ASP A 70 16.33 3.10 9.32
CA ASP A 70 17.38 4.05 9.70
C ASP A 70 16.90 5.50 9.56
N ALA A 71 16.26 5.84 8.45
CA ALA A 71 15.71 7.16 8.23
C ALA A 71 14.68 7.53 9.31
N VAL A 72 13.76 6.61 9.68
CA VAL A 72 12.82 6.80 10.78
C VAL A 72 13.54 6.97 12.13
N TYR A 73 14.55 6.17 12.40
CA TYR A 73 15.34 6.31 13.63
C TYR A 73 16.01 7.69 13.76
N ARG A 74 16.52 8.24 12.64
CA ARG A 74 17.13 9.56 12.56
C ARG A 74 16.13 10.71 12.45
N ASP A 75 14.84 10.44 12.51
CA ASP A 75 13.75 11.43 12.32
C ASP A 75 13.72 12.09 10.94
N SER A 76 14.32 11.42 9.93
CA SER A 76 14.38 11.86 8.52
C SER A 76 13.16 11.35 7.75
N TRP A 77 11.98 11.89 8.04
CA TRP A 77 10.69 11.35 7.56
C TRP A 77 10.47 11.48 6.05
N GLU A 78 10.91 12.58 5.45
CA GLU A 78 10.82 12.74 3.98
C GLU A 78 11.73 11.74 3.27
N GLU A 79 12.93 11.47 3.81
CA GLU A 79 13.82 10.43 3.32
C GLU A 79 13.18 9.04 3.44
N ALA A 80 12.62 8.71 4.61
CA ALA A 80 11.91 7.46 4.84
C ALA A 80 10.76 7.26 3.85
N TRP A 81 9.98 8.31 3.59
CA TRP A 81 8.92 8.30 2.58
C TRP A 81 9.46 8.06 1.17
N ASN A 82 10.52 8.76 0.78
CA ASN A 82 11.12 8.62 -0.54
C ASN A 82 11.66 7.20 -0.78
N ILE A 83 12.30 6.60 0.24
CA ILE A 83 12.77 5.22 0.18
C ILE A 83 11.58 4.26 0.05
N LEU A 84 10.59 4.33 0.94
CA LEU A 84 9.43 3.44 0.94
C LEU A 84 8.62 3.54 -0.35
N SER A 85 8.33 4.75 -0.81
CA SER A 85 7.53 4.99 -2.02
C SER A 85 8.24 4.69 -3.32
N SER A 86 9.55 4.40 -3.29
CA SER A 86 10.32 3.99 -4.48
C SER A 86 10.00 2.55 -4.91
N THR A 87 9.65 1.68 -3.98
CA THR A 87 9.34 0.27 -4.22
C THR A 87 7.87 -0.06 -3.98
N ASN A 88 7.19 0.66 -3.08
CA ASN A 88 5.80 0.41 -2.71
C ASN A 88 4.87 1.53 -3.22
N ASN A 89 3.97 1.18 -4.14
CA ASN A 89 2.99 2.14 -4.66
C ASN A 89 1.91 2.49 -3.62
N PHE A 90 1.62 1.58 -2.69
CA PHE A 90 0.47 1.67 -1.78
C PHE A 90 0.81 1.34 -0.32
N PRO A 91 1.78 2.03 0.30
CA PRO A 91 2.13 1.76 1.68
C PRO A 91 0.97 2.04 2.65
N GLU A 92 0.01 2.90 2.27
CA GLU A 92 -1.23 3.13 3.01
C GLU A 92 -2.13 1.88 3.10
N PHE A 93 -2.13 1.04 2.05
CA PHE A 93 -2.90 -0.21 2.04
C PHE A 93 -2.08 -1.34 2.67
N THR A 94 -0.84 -1.55 2.24
CA THR A 94 0.00 -2.63 2.75
C THR A 94 0.30 -2.46 4.24
N GLY A 95 0.51 -1.26 4.74
CA GLY A 95 0.69 -1.00 6.17
C GLY A 95 -0.53 -1.35 7.05
N ARG A 96 -1.69 -1.65 6.43
CA ARG A 96 -2.91 -2.05 7.14
C ARG A 96 -3.28 -3.51 6.95
N VAL A 97 -3.07 -4.07 5.75
CA VAL A 97 -3.61 -5.39 5.39
C VAL A 97 -2.54 -6.42 5.00
N CYS A 98 -1.28 -6.01 4.85
CA CYS A 98 -0.20 -6.94 4.53
C CYS A 98 0.04 -7.90 5.71
N PRO A 99 0.19 -9.22 5.45
CA PRO A 99 0.55 -10.20 6.49
C PRO A 99 2.00 -10.07 6.97
N ALA A 100 2.77 -9.13 6.41
CA ALA A 100 4.14 -8.79 6.79
C ALA A 100 5.13 -9.98 6.74
N PRO A 101 5.28 -10.69 5.60
CA PRO A 101 6.24 -11.79 5.50
C PRO A 101 7.68 -11.32 5.72
N CYS A 102 7.96 -10.05 5.53
CA CYS A 102 9.24 -9.42 5.86
C CYS A 102 9.56 -9.47 7.37
N GLU A 103 8.56 -9.39 8.25
CA GLU A 103 8.75 -9.54 9.71
C GLU A 103 9.11 -10.98 10.05
N THR A 104 8.48 -11.97 9.40
CA THR A 104 8.82 -13.38 9.55
C THR A 104 10.25 -13.67 9.06
N ALA A 105 10.70 -13.01 8.01
CA ALA A 105 12.04 -13.15 7.46
C ALA A 105 13.11 -12.32 8.21
N CYS A 106 12.72 -11.51 9.18
CA CYS A 106 13.64 -10.65 9.93
C CYS A 106 14.62 -11.51 10.74
N VAL A 107 15.94 -11.32 10.52
CA VAL A 107 17.01 -12.07 11.21
C VAL A 107 16.94 -11.92 12.73
N LEU A 108 16.51 -10.76 13.23
CA LEU A 108 16.32 -10.56 14.66
C LEU A 108 15.31 -11.56 15.26
N GLY A 109 14.35 -12.03 14.45
CA GLY A 109 13.35 -13.04 14.84
C GLY A 109 13.91 -14.41 15.25
N ILE A 110 15.21 -14.66 15.00
CA ILE A 110 15.87 -15.91 15.43
C ILE A 110 16.06 -15.96 16.96
N ASN A 111 16.41 -14.84 17.56
CA ASN A 111 16.78 -14.76 18.99
C ASN A 111 15.84 -13.87 19.81
N GLN A 112 15.08 -12.99 19.15
CA GLN A 112 14.18 -12.02 19.78
C GLN A 112 12.95 -11.79 18.89
N ASP A 113 12.02 -10.94 19.33
CA ASP A 113 10.91 -10.51 18.48
C ASP A 113 11.40 -9.69 17.28
N PRO A 114 10.90 -9.96 16.07
CA PRO A 114 11.28 -9.21 14.86
C PRO A 114 10.91 -7.73 14.94
N ILE A 115 11.42 -6.95 14.00
CA ILE A 115 11.05 -5.54 13.83
C ILE A 115 9.57 -5.42 13.43
N THR A 116 8.89 -4.37 13.90
CA THR A 116 7.50 -4.06 13.52
C THR A 116 7.45 -3.33 12.16
N ILE A 117 7.93 -3.96 11.11
CA ILE A 117 8.16 -3.35 9.79
C ILE A 117 6.87 -2.76 9.23
N CYS A 118 5.79 -3.54 9.22
CA CYS A 118 4.51 -3.12 8.67
C CYS A 118 3.94 -1.87 9.38
N ASN A 119 4.10 -1.77 10.70
CA ASN A 119 3.66 -0.60 11.45
C ASN A 119 4.56 0.62 11.22
N ILE A 120 5.86 0.41 10.97
CA ILE A 120 6.78 1.49 10.59
C ILE A 120 6.37 2.03 9.21
N GLU A 121 6.13 1.17 8.22
CA GLU A 121 5.62 1.56 6.89
C GLU A 121 4.31 2.36 6.99
N LYS A 122 3.35 1.86 7.80
CA LYS A 122 2.10 2.58 8.05
C LYS A 122 2.36 3.97 8.64
N THR A 123 3.27 4.09 9.60
CA THR A 123 3.56 5.38 10.24
C THR A 123 4.25 6.34 9.26
N ILE A 124 5.17 5.86 8.43
CA ILE A 124 5.83 6.66 7.39
C ILE A 124 4.79 7.28 6.45
N VAL A 125 3.87 6.46 5.91
CA VAL A 125 2.87 6.95 4.96
C VAL A 125 1.86 7.89 5.59
N GLU A 126 1.37 7.60 6.81
CA GLU A 126 0.45 8.51 7.50
C GLU A 126 1.09 9.88 7.75
N ARG A 127 2.35 9.87 8.19
CA ARG A 127 3.10 11.11 8.39
C ARG A 127 3.36 11.83 7.08
N ALA A 128 3.65 11.10 6.00
CA ALA A 128 3.85 11.70 4.68
C ALA A 128 2.61 12.46 4.18
N TYR A 129 1.40 11.96 4.46
CA TYR A 129 0.17 12.68 4.17
C TYR A 129 -0.02 13.89 5.09
N GLN A 130 0.26 13.77 6.38
CA GLN A 130 0.10 14.84 7.36
C GLN A 130 1.05 16.01 7.10
N GLU A 131 2.30 15.72 6.74
CA GLU A 131 3.35 16.72 6.49
C GLU A 131 3.45 17.14 5.02
N GLY A 132 2.63 16.57 4.13
CA GLY A 132 2.55 16.95 2.72
C GLY A 132 3.69 16.40 1.84
N TYR A 133 4.39 15.35 2.27
CA TYR A 133 5.39 14.66 1.44
C TYR A 133 4.72 13.75 0.39
N ALA A 134 3.55 13.19 0.71
CA ALA A 134 2.76 12.41 -0.23
C ALA A 134 2.14 13.34 -1.28
N LYS A 135 2.80 13.45 -2.43
CA LYS A 135 2.41 14.32 -3.54
C LYS A 135 2.04 13.51 -4.79
N PRO A 136 1.23 14.08 -5.71
CA PRO A 136 0.96 13.46 -6.99
C PRO A 136 2.26 13.18 -7.77
N LYS A 137 2.47 11.94 -8.22
CA LYS A 137 3.64 11.54 -9.02
C LYS A 137 3.43 11.96 -10.49
N THR A 138 3.50 13.25 -10.76
CA THR A 138 3.36 13.79 -12.11
C THR A 138 4.63 13.54 -12.93
N PRO A 139 4.54 12.95 -14.14
CA PRO A 139 5.70 12.72 -14.98
C PRO A 139 6.32 14.02 -15.48
N ARG A 140 7.64 14.03 -15.66
CA ARG A 140 8.37 15.21 -16.21
C ARG A 140 8.00 15.52 -17.65
N SER A 141 7.66 14.50 -18.45
CA SER A 141 7.24 14.62 -19.84
C SER A 141 6.27 13.50 -20.20
N ARG A 142 5.41 13.76 -21.20
CA ARG A 142 4.50 12.74 -21.73
C ARG A 142 5.14 12.05 -22.95
N THR A 143 4.97 10.73 -23.03
CA THR A 143 5.47 9.91 -24.16
C THR A 143 4.61 10.01 -25.43
N GLY A 144 3.42 10.58 -25.33
CA GLY A 144 2.39 10.56 -26.38
C GLY A 144 1.67 9.20 -26.50
N LYS A 145 2.04 8.20 -25.70
CA LYS A 145 1.39 6.88 -25.71
C LYS A 145 0.23 6.80 -24.74
N THR A 146 -0.82 6.11 -25.15
CA THR A 146 -2.05 5.91 -24.39
C THR A 146 -2.21 4.46 -23.96
N VAL A 147 -2.62 4.23 -22.71
CA VAL A 147 -2.82 2.89 -22.16
C VAL A 147 -4.21 2.80 -21.51
N ALA A 148 -5.00 1.81 -21.95
CA ALA A 148 -6.23 1.41 -21.27
C ALA A 148 -5.94 0.31 -20.27
N ILE A 149 -6.41 0.48 -19.02
CA ILE A 149 -6.33 -0.56 -17.97
C ILE A 149 -7.76 -0.99 -17.64
N ILE A 150 -8.02 -2.27 -17.69
CA ILE A 150 -9.36 -2.83 -17.44
C ILE A 150 -9.39 -3.47 -16.05
N GLY A 151 -10.07 -2.79 -15.14
CA GLY A 151 -10.18 -3.11 -13.72
C GLY A 151 -9.32 -2.21 -12.84
N SER A 152 -9.93 -1.70 -11.78
CA SER A 152 -9.33 -0.76 -10.81
C SER A 152 -8.95 -1.42 -9.46
N GLY A 153 -8.81 -2.74 -9.44
CA GLY A 153 -8.26 -3.43 -8.27
C GLY A 153 -6.79 -3.09 -8.03
N PRO A 154 -6.15 -3.66 -6.98
CA PRO A 154 -4.76 -3.35 -6.62
C PRO A 154 -3.78 -3.44 -7.80
N ALA A 155 -3.93 -4.46 -8.66
CA ALA A 155 -3.07 -4.65 -9.82
C ALA A 155 -3.23 -3.53 -10.85
N GLY A 156 -4.49 -3.15 -11.16
CA GLY A 156 -4.78 -2.06 -12.09
C GLY A 156 -4.31 -0.71 -11.58
N LEU A 157 -4.52 -0.42 -10.30
CA LEU A 157 -4.04 0.81 -9.68
C LEU A 157 -2.50 0.89 -9.69
N ALA A 158 -1.79 -0.21 -9.37
CA ALA A 158 -0.33 -0.24 -9.40
C ALA A 158 0.21 0.02 -10.81
N ALA A 159 -0.36 -0.65 -11.81
CA ALA A 159 0.00 -0.42 -13.21
C ALA A 159 -0.29 1.02 -13.63
N ALA A 160 -1.44 1.58 -13.23
CA ALA A 160 -1.82 2.94 -13.57
C ALA A 160 -0.84 3.97 -13.00
N GLU A 161 -0.44 3.83 -11.72
CA GLU A 161 0.52 4.73 -11.09
C GLU A 161 1.87 4.67 -11.79
N GLN A 162 2.39 3.47 -12.05
CA GLN A 162 3.71 3.31 -12.65
C GLN A 162 3.76 3.75 -14.12
N LEU A 163 2.76 3.37 -14.91
CA LEU A 163 2.68 3.77 -16.31
C LEU A 163 2.48 5.29 -16.46
N ASN A 164 1.65 5.89 -15.59
CA ASN A 164 1.51 7.35 -15.57
C ASN A 164 2.82 8.04 -15.17
N ALA A 165 3.52 7.55 -14.15
CA ALA A 165 4.82 8.10 -13.72
C ALA A 165 5.89 7.95 -14.81
N ALA A 166 5.83 6.89 -15.64
CA ALA A 166 6.67 6.70 -16.82
C ALA A 166 6.31 7.64 -18.00
N GLY A 167 5.25 8.43 -17.88
CA GLY A 167 4.86 9.44 -18.85
C GLY A 167 3.75 9.03 -19.82
N HIS A 168 3.19 7.83 -19.70
CA HIS A 168 2.06 7.42 -20.54
C HIS A 168 0.76 8.08 -20.09
N SER A 169 -0.18 8.30 -21.03
CA SER A 169 -1.54 8.74 -20.71
C SER A 169 -2.39 7.51 -20.37
N VAL A 170 -2.79 7.39 -19.10
CA VAL A 170 -3.45 6.20 -18.58
C VAL A 170 -4.93 6.46 -18.34
N THR A 171 -5.79 5.57 -18.81
CA THR A 171 -7.22 5.52 -18.49
C THR A 171 -7.56 4.15 -17.89
N VAL A 172 -8.10 4.15 -16.68
CA VAL A 172 -8.57 2.94 -15.98
C VAL A 172 -10.08 2.84 -16.12
N PHE A 173 -10.55 1.73 -16.67
CA PHE A 173 -11.97 1.41 -16.82
C PHE A 173 -12.40 0.47 -15.71
N GLU A 174 -13.43 0.84 -14.98
CA GLU A 174 -13.99 0.06 -13.87
C GLU A 174 -15.47 -0.19 -14.10
N ARG A 175 -15.89 -1.45 -13.98
CA ARG A 175 -17.30 -1.82 -14.15
C ARG A 175 -18.20 -1.37 -13.00
N ASP A 176 -17.65 -1.30 -11.79
CA ASP A 176 -18.39 -0.90 -10.60
C ASP A 176 -18.51 0.65 -10.53
N GLU A 177 -19.37 1.14 -9.65
CA GLU A 177 -19.62 2.57 -9.47
C GLU A 177 -18.46 3.33 -8.82
N LYS A 178 -17.51 2.62 -8.22
CA LYS A 178 -16.34 3.19 -7.55
C LYS A 178 -15.07 2.39 -7.83
N VAL A 179 -13.97 3.11 -7.89
CA VAL A 179 -12.62 2.58 -8.05
C VAL A 179 -12.16 1.87 -6.78
N GLY A 180 -11.37 0.79 -6.93
CA GLY A 180 -10.68 0.12 -5.81
C GLY A 180 -10.81 -1.40 -5.80
N GLY A 181 -11.74 -2.00 -6.54
CA GLY A 181 -11.95 -3.44 -6.57
C GLY A 181 -12.07 -4.03 -5.16
N LEU A 182 -11.36 -5.13 -4.87
CA LEU A 182 -11.43 -5.79 -3.56
C LEU A 182 -10.85 -4.96 -2.39
N LEU A 183 -10.08 -3.92 -2.64
CA LEU A 183 -9.71 -2.97 -1.57
C LEU A 183 -10.97 -2.33 -0.96
N ARG A 184 -11.92 -1.94 -1.81
CA ARG A 184 -13.17 -1.30 -1.42
C ARG A 184 -14.30 -2.28 -1.12
N PHE A 185 -14.47 -3.29 -1.98
CA PHE A 185 -15.64 -4.17 -1.92
C PHE A 185 -15.35 -5.51 -1.23
N GLY A 186 -14.09 -5.79 -0.81
CA GLY A 186 -13.70 -7.06 -0.20
C GLY A 186 -13.06 -6.93 1.19
N ILE A 187 -12.51 -5.77 1.55
CA ILE A 187 -11.87 -5.55 2.85
C ILE A 187 -12.83 -4.76 3.74
N PRO A 188 -13.12 -5.22 4.97
CA PRO A 188 -13.96 -4.47 5.91
C PRO A 188 -13.34 -3.12 6.30
N ASP A 189 -14.17 -2.08 6.43
CA ASP A 189 -13.78 -0.70 6.75
C ASP A 189 -12.94 -0.60 8.04
N PHE A 190 -13.22 -1.47 9.01
CA PHE A 190 -12.45 -1.50 10.26
C PHE A 190 -10.99 -2.00 10.09
N LYS A 191 -10.63 -2.56 8.93
CA LYS A 191 -9.25 -2.91 8.55
C LYS A 191 -8.62 -1.90 7.62
N LEU A 192 -9.41 -1.36 6.69
CA LEU A 192 -8.97 -0.39 5.69
C LEU A 192 -10.11 0.60 5.45
N GLY A 193 -9.98 1.81 5.99
CA GLY A 193 -10.97 2.87 5.84
C GLY A 193 -11.12 3.33 4.39
N MET A 194 -12.35 3.65 3.99
CA MET A 194 -12.65 4.12 2.63
C MET A 194 -11.94 5.44 2.31
N ASP A 195 -11.78 6.31 3.30
CA ASP A 195 -11.04 7.56 3.20
C ASP A 195 -9.57 7.37 2.80
N VAL A 196 -8.96 6.26 3.24
CA VAL A 196 -7.57 5.90 2.87
C VAL A 196 -7.48 5.55 1.39
N ILE A 197 -8.50 4.86 0.85
CA ILE A 197 -8.57 4.54 -0.57
C ILE A 197 -8.82 5.81 -1.38
N ASP A 198 -9.80 6.61 -0.97
CA ASP A 198 -10.20 7.83 -1.69
C ASP A 198 -9.06 8.86 -1.76
N ARG A 199 -8.30 9.05 -0.68
CA ARG A 199 -7.15 9.97 -0.71
C ARG A 199 -6.06 9.52 -1.69
N LYS A 200 -5.82 8.20 -1.84
CA LYS A 200 -4.86 7.68 -2.83
C LYS A 200 -5.35 7.85 -4.26
N ILE A 201 -6.62 7.52 -4.52
CA ILE A 201 -7.23 7.71 -5.83
C ILE A 201 -7.14 9.18 -6.25
N ASN A 202 -7.47 10.11 -5.34
CA ASN A 202 -7.37 11.55 -5.58
C ASN A 202 -5.94 11.99 -5.96
N LEU A 203 -4.89 11.46 -5.29
CA LEU A 203 -3.50 11.74 -5.70
C LEU A 203 -3.19 11.21 -7.11
N MET A 204 -3.71 10.05 -7.48
CA MET A 204 -3.53 9.48 -8.81
C MET A 204 -4.24 10.33 -9.89
N GLU A 205 -5.45 10.81 -9.61
CA GLU A 205 -6.19 11.72 -10.49
C GLU A 205 -5.44 13.05 -10.67
N GLN A 206 -4.94 13.64 -9.58
CA GLN A 206 -4.11 14.84 -9.64
C GLN A 206 -2.80 14.62 -10.41
N ALA A 207 -2.25 13.41 -10.40
CA ALA A 207 -1.08 13.04 -11.22
C ALA A 207 -1.42 12.86 -12.72
N GLY A 208 -2.71 12.79 -13.07
CA GLY A 208 -3.20 12.72 -14.45
C GLY A 208 -3.69 11.33 -14.89
N VAL A 209 -3.89 10.39 -13.98
CA VAL A 209 -4.61 9.14 -14.26
C VAL A 209 -6.10 9.44 -14.41
N LYS A 210 -6.72 8.91 -15.46
CA LYS A 210 -8.17 9.03 -15.68
C LYS A 210 -8.88 7.77 -15.23
N PHE A 211 -9.99 7.91 -14.50
CA PHE A 211 -10.86 6.80 -14.12
C PHE A 211 -12.22 6.94 -14.79
N VAL A 212 -12.71 5.84 -15.37
CA VAL A 212 -14.04 5.73 -15.99
C VAL A 212 -14.77 4.59 -15.29
N VAL A 213 -15.69 4.94 -14.43
CA VAL A 213 -16.52 3.99 -13.67
C VAL A 213 -17.80 3.64 -14.44
N ASN A 214 -18.53 2.59 -14.00
CA ASN A 214 -19.71 2.05 -14.70
C ASN A 214 -19.38 1.69 -16.15
N ALA A 215 -18.19 1.16 -16.41
CA ALA A 215 -17.66 0.87 -17.72
C ALA A 215 -17.25 -0.62 -17.81
N HIS A 216 -18.18 -1.49 -18.14
CA HIS A 216 -17.95 -2.93 -18.22
C HIS A 216 -17.46 -3.31 -19.62
N ILE A 217 -16.15 -3.47 -19.77
CA ILE A 217 -15.52 -3.83 -21.04
C ILE A 217 -15.94 -5.24 -21.47
N GLY A 218 -16.36 -5.34 -22.70
CA GLY A 218 -16.92 -6.58 -23.28
C GLY A 218 -18.44 -6.72 -23.13
N VAL A 219 -19.08 -5.84 -22.37
CA VAL A 219 -20.54 -5.76 -22.21
C VAL A 219 -21.04 -4.40 -22.73
N ASP A 220 -20.66 -3.31 -22.04
CA ASP A 220 -21.10 -1.95 -22.37
C ASP A 220 -20.18 -1.30 -23.41
N ILE A 221 -18.89 -1.60 -23.33
CA ILE A 221 -17.85 -1.05 -24.19
C ILE A 221 -17.18 -2.20 -24.95
N ASN A 222 -17.11 -2.06 -26.27
CA ASN A 222 -16.49 -3.07 -27.12
C ASN A 222 -14.97 -3.12 -26.93
N ALA A 223 -14.44 -4.31 -26.60
CA ALA A 223 -13.00 -4.50 -26.40
C ALA A 223 -12.16 -4.24 -27.67
N GLN A 224 -12.70 -4.48 -28.86
CA GLN A 224 -12.02 -4.19 -30.12
C GLN A 224 -11.88 -2.67 -30.35
N GLN A 225 -12.86 -1.89 -29.94
CA GLN A 225 -12.79 -0.43 -29.99
C GLN A 225 -11.62 0.09 -29.14
N LEU A 226 -11.47 -0.39 -27.90
CA LEU A 226 -10.33 0.00 -27.04
C LEU A 226 -8.97 -0.32 -27.68
N ARG A 227 -8.87 -1.47 -28.38
CA ARG A 227 -7.64 -1.84 -29.10
C ARG A 227 -7.32 -0.93 -30.28
N GLN A 228 -8.29 -0.21 -30.79
CA GLN A 228 -8.10 0.78 -31.89
C GLN A 228 -7.79 2.17 -31.33
N GLU A 229 -8.34 2.51 -30.18
CA GLU A 229 -8.21 3.85 -29.57
C GLU A 229 -6.96 4.02 -28.71
N PHE A 230 -6.42 2.91 -28.15
CA PHE A 230 -5.26 2.94 -27.25
C PHE A 230 -4.06 2.20 -27.86
N ASP A 231 -2.85 2.71 -27.57
CA ASP A 231 -1.60 2.04 -27.98
C ASP A 231 -1.41 0.69 -27.28
N ALA A 232 -1.92 0.54 -26.06
CA ALA A 232 -1.89 -0.72 -25.32
C ALA A 232 -3.13 -0.90 -24.43
N VAL A 233 -3.53 -2.15 -24.20
CA VAL A 233 -4.62 -2.53 -23.31
C VAL A 233 -4.09 -3.55 -22.31
N LEU A 234 -4.24 -3.26 -21.01
CA LEU A 234 -3.85 -4.12 -19.91
C LEU A 234 -5.08 -4.69 -19.20
N LEU A 235 -5.15 -6.01 -19.05
CA LEU A 235 -6.24 -6.70 -18.36
C LEU A 235 -5.87 -6.95 -16.91
N THR A 236 -6.62 -6.36 -15.98
CA THR A 236 -6.47 -6.50 -14.53
C THR A 236 -7.81 -6.75 -13.83
N GLY A 237 -8.70 -7.51 -14.52
CA GLY A 237 -10.10 -7.71 -14.11
C GLY A 237 -10.32 -8.54 -12.84
N GLY A 238 -9.25 -9.07 -12.24
CA GLY A 238 -9.33 -9.87 -11.03
C GLY A 238 -10.03 -11.22 -11.22
N SER A 239 -10.40 -11.86 -10.09
CA SER A 239 -11.21 -13.09 -10.07
C SER A 239 -12.59 -12.77 -9.49
N THR A 240 -13.64 -12.92 -10.29
CA THR A 240 -15.01 -12.58 -9.93
C THR A 240 -15.85 -13.79 -9.52
N VAL A 241 -15.32 -14.99 -9.74
CA VAL A 241 -15.96 -16.24 -9.32
C VAL A 241 -15.37 -16.67 -7.99
N PRO A 242 -16.14 -16.61 -6.88
CA PRO A 242 -15.66 -17.04 -5.58
C PRO A 242 -15.49 -18.56 -5.57
N ARG A 243 -14.50 -19.04 -4.81
CA ARG A 243 -14.42 -20.47 -4.48
C ARG A 243 -15.54 -20.81 -3.53
N ASP A 244 -16.30 -21.83 -3.84
CA ASP A 244 -17.32 -22.31 -2.92
C ASP A 244 -16.69 -23.17 -1.81
N LEU A 245 -17.29 -23.11 -0.63
CA LEU A 245 -16.95 -23.94 0.49
C LEU A 245 -18.10 -24.92 0.71
N SER A 246 -17.94 -26.15 0.18
CA SER A 246 -18.98 -27.21 0.21
C SER A 246 -19.05 -27.83 1.61
N ILE A 247 -19.72 -27.14 2.55
CA ILE A 247 -19.99 -27.65 3.89
C ILE A 247 -21.50 -27.69 4.15
N PRO A 248 -22.00 -28.68 4.95
CA PRO A 248 -23.40 -28.73 5.33
C PRO A 248 -23.82 -27.46 6.11
N GLY A 249 -25.00 -26.95 5.80
CA GLY A 249 -25.59 -25.79 6.51
C GLY A 249 -25.21 -24.42 5.98
N ARG A 250 -24.51 -24.34 4.85
CA ARG A 250 -24.20 -23.10 4.16
C ARG A 250 -25.29 -22.76 3.13
#